data_a87117208feab6e549e27a8681575ff1
#
_entry.id   a87117208feab6e549e27a8681575ff1
#
_cell.length_a   1.000
_cell.length_b   1.000
_cell.length_c   1.000
_cell.angle_alpha   90.00
_cell.angle_beta   90.00
_cell.angle_gamma   90.00
#
_symmetry.space_group_name_H-M   'P 1'
#
loop_
_entity.id
_entity.type
_entity.pdbx_description
1 polymer ?
#
loop_
_entity_poly.entity_id
_entity_poly.type
_entity_poly.pdbx_seq_one_letter_code
_entity_poly.pdbx_strand_id
1 'polypeptide(L)'
;METYLTTSIEPIEVAFVRSGLDAALDVAAVKAVENGALALEGQQLHATGAGRAEDPLTGALIAATSSPRYWRNARNEAKERVPDARHDLERRLVARGLLREPTPWRWAIGRRTERGNAWLSAAQLAYPAAQIAASDPALALALHGPRALDGTRYHSATVAAKNGSSDGGGCGAAFAGDGGGGGGHGCGGGHGGCGGGGGCGGGCGGGGA
;
A
#
# COMPACT_ATOMS: atom_id res chain seq x y z
N MET A 1 -7.42 -3.42 33.84
CA MET A 1 -7.46 -3.60 32.38
C MET A 1 -7.16 -2.31 31.61
N GLU A 2 -6.63 -1.27 32.27
CA GLU A 2 -6.55 0.11 31.76
C GLU A 2 -5.16 0.62 31.35
N THR A 3 -4.14 -0.22 31.33
CA THR A 3 -2.74 0.25 31.16
C THR A 3 -2.26 0.26 29.70
N TYR A 4 -3.10 -0.07 28.72
CA TYR A 4 -2.65 -0.24 27.33
C TYR A 4 -2.77 1.01 26.43
N LEU A 5 -3.48 2.04 26.85
CA LEU A 5 -3.79 3.20 26.00
C LEU A 5 -2.94 4.45 26.26
N THR A 6 -1.99 4.41 27.21
CA THR A 6 -1.14 5.58 27.53
C THR A 6 0.07 5.72 26.61
N THR A 7 0.36 4.78 25.74
CA THR A 7 1.42 4.92 24.74
C THR A 7 0.82 5.56 23.50
N SER A 8 1.34 6.71 23.09
CA SER A 8 1.00 7.37 21.83
C SER A 8 0.93 6.32 20.70
N ILE A 9 -0.21 6.24 20.03
CA ILE A 9 -0.41 5.32 18.92
C ILE A 9 0.28 5.93 17.69
N GLU A 10 1.39 5.34 17.30
CA GLU A 10 2.12 5.72 16.08
C GLU A 10 1.46 5.07 14.86
N PRO A 11 0.88 5.85 13.91
CA PRO A 11 0.17 5.28 12.76
C PRO A 11 1.00 4.31 11.92
N ILE A 12 2.29 4.56 11.75
CA ILE A 12 3.22 3.70 10.99
C ILE A 12 3.35 2.32 11.66
N GLU A 13 3.50 2.29 13.00
CA GLU A 13 3.58 1.03 13.76
C GLU A 13 2.29 0.23 13.67
N VAL A 14 1.15 0.90 13.78
CA VAL A 14 -0.19 0.28 13.63
C VAL A 14 -0.33 -0.37 12.25
N ALA A 15 -0.01 0.36 11.20
CA ALA A 15 -0.08 -0.13 9.84
C ALA A 15 0.84 -1.35 9.63
N PHE A 16 2.05 -1.29 10.19
CA PHE A 16 2.99 -2.39 10.12
C PHE A 16 2.48 -3.63 10.85
N VAL A 17 1.95 -3.50 12.07
CA VAL A 17 1.34 -4.61 12.82
C VAL A 17 0.14 -5.17 12.06
N ARG A 18 -0.68 -4.31 11.46
CA ARG A 18 -1.89 -4.74 10.72
C ARG A 18 -1.58 -5.49 9.43
N SER A 19 -0.67 -4.97 8.61
CA SER A 19 -0.52 -5.44 7.23
C SER A 19 0.93 -5.40 6.70
N GLY A 20 1.91 -5.13 7.56
CA GLY A 20 3.33 -5.15 7.20
C GLY A 20 3.84 -3.86 6.54
N LEU A 21 5.02 -3.97 5.90
CA LEU A 21 5.77 -2.82 5.39
C LEU A 21 5.02 -2.01 4.33
N ASP A 22 4.27 -2.66 3.45
CA ASP A 22 3.52 -1.96 2.39
C ASP A 22 2.51 -0.98 2.98
N ALA A 23 1.76 -1.43 4.00
CA ALA A 23 0.81 -0.58 4.69
C ALA A 23 1.49 0.54 5.49
N ALA A 24 2.64 0.26 6.10
CA ALA A 24 3.42 1.27 6.81
C ALA A 24 3.92 2.38 5.86
N LEU A 25 4.39 2.00 4.66
CA LEU A 25 4.78 2.95 3.62
C LEU A 25 3.58 3.74 3.06
N ASP A 26 2.42 3.11 2.89
CA ASP A 26 1.20 3.82 2.48
C ASP A 26 0.80 4.89 3.53
N VAL A 27 0.91 4.57 4.82
CA VAL A 27 0.65 5.52 5.91
C VAL A 27 1.71 6.63 5.96
N ALA A 28 2.99 6.28 5.79
CA ALA A 28 4.07 7.27 5.72
C ALA A 28 3.88 8.24 4.54
N ALA A 29 3.38 7.76 3.39
CA ALA A 29 3.05 8.61 2.26
C ALA A 29 1.90 9.58 2.56
N VAL A 30 0.82 9.13 3.23
CA VAL A 30 -0.27 10.02 3.67
C VAL A 30 0.26 11.08 4.63
N LYS A 31 1.03 10.71 5.67
CA LYS A 31 1.67 11.65 6.60
C LYS A 31 2.56 12.66 5.86
N ALA A 32 3.36 12.19 4.89
CA ALA A 32 4.23 13.06 4.11
C ALA A 32 3.46 14.06 3.23
N VAL A 33 2.28 13.68 2.74
CA VAL A 33 1.40 14.59 2.01
C VAL A 33 0.72 15.59 2.95
N GLU A 34 0.30 15.15 4.15
CA GLU A 34 -0.32 16.05 5.15
C GLU A 34 0.68 17.08 5.70
N ASN A 35 1.94 16.70 5.92
CA ASN A 35 2.97 17.64 6.37
C ASN A 35 3.64 18.43 5.23
N GLY A 36 3.17 18.25 3.98
CA GLY A 36 3.65 19.00 2.81
C GLY A 36 5.00 18.54 2.26
N ALA A 37 5.59 17.44 2.74
CA ALA A 37 6.84 16.91 2.19
C ALA A 37 6.64 16.26 0.81
N LEU A 38 5.46 15.68 0.59
CA LEU A 38 5.02 15.16 -0.70
C LEU A 38 3.76 15.89 -1.14
N ALA A 39 3.55 15.97 -2.45
CA ALA A 39 2.26 16.34 -3.02
C ALA A 39 1.66 15.16 -3.77
N LEU A 40 0.33 15.06 -3.73
CA LEU A 40 -0.43 14.03 -4.42
C LEU A 40 -1.26 14.67 -5.54
N GLU A 41 -0.96 14.29 -6.78
CA GLU A 41 -1.71 14.70 -7.98
C GLU A 41 -2.34 13.47 -8.64
N GLY A 42 -3.64 13.32 -8.46
CA GLY A 42 -4.33 12.10 -8.89
C GLY A 42 -3.81 10.86 -8.14
N GLN A 43 -3.03 10.03 -8.81
CA GLN A 43 -2.39 8.84 -8.23
C GLN A 43 -0.86 8.96 -8.18
N GLN A 44 -0.31 10.13 -8.52
CA GLN A 44 1.14 10.36 -8.54
C GLN A 44 1.58 11.14 -7.31
N LEU A 45 2.71 10.73 -6.75
CA LEU A 45 3.42 11.41 -5.68
C LEU A 45 4.63 12.13 -6.26
N HIS A 46 4.93 13.32 -5.75
CA HIS A 46 6.18 14.02 -6.01
C HIS A 46 6.66 14.77 -4.77
N ALA A 47 7.98 14.87 -4.61
CA ALA A 47 8.58 15.62 -3.52
C ALA A 47 8.41 17.11 -3.76
N THR A 48 7.97 17.84 -2.74
CA THR A 48 7.77 19.29 -2.82
C THR A 48 9.03 20.08 -2.54
N GLY A 49 10.01 19.46 -1.88
CA GLY A 49 11.21 20.14 -1.36
C GLY A 49 10.97 20.98 -0.09
N ALA A 50 9.72 21.12 0.37
CA ALA A 50 9.38 22.00 1.50
C ALA A 50 9.35 21.28 2.85
N GLY A 51 9.03 19.98 2.88
CA GLY A 51 8.90 19.20 4.10
C GLY A 51 10.16 18.42 4.46
N ARG A 52 10.25 18.01 5.73
CA ARG A 52 11.31 17.12 6.21
C ARG A 52 10.79 15.71 6.44
N ALA A 53 11.67 14.75 6.25
CA ALA A 53 11.39 13.38 6.68
C ALA A 53 11.35 13.32 8.21
N GLU A 54 10.21 12.96 8.77
CA GLU A 54 10.05 12.76 10.22
C GLU A 54 10.54 11.37 10.66
N ASP A 55 10.55 10.44 9.72
CA ASP A 55 10.95 9.05 9.94
C ASP A 55 11.66 8.48 8.70
N PRO A 56 12.40 7.36 8.82
CA PRO A 56 13.15 6.78 7.71
C PRO A 56 12.28 6.31 6.54
N LEU A 57 11.02 5.88 6.76
CA LEU A 57 10.11 5.44 5.70
C LEU A 57 9.67 6.63 4.86
N THR A 58 9.33 7.75 5.51
CA THR A 58 9.06 9.02 4.85
C THR A 58 10.27 9.51 4.05
N GLY A 59 11.47 9.42 4.61
CA GLY A 59 12.70 9.77 3.91
C GLY A 59 12.93 8.97 2.64
N ALA A 60 12.69 7.67 2.68
CA ALA A 60 12.79 6.80 1.52
C ALA A 60 11.76 7.13 0.43
N LEU A 61 10.53 7.47 0.83
CA LEU A 61 9.48 7.90 -0.10
C LEU A 61 9.83 9.21 -0.79
N ILE A 62 10.32 10.20 -0.04
CA ILE A 62 10.81 11.47 -0.61
C ILE A 62 11.92 11.21 -1.63
N ALA A 63 12.89 10.36 -1.30
CA ALA A 63 13.97 9.99 -2.20
C ALA A 63 13.48 9.22 -3.45
N ALA A 64 12.44 8.38 -3.30
CA ALA A 64 11.83 7.66 -4.41
C ALA A 64 10.97 8.54 -5.33
N THR A 65 10.57 9.72 -4.88
CA THR A 65 9.67 10.65 -5.58
C THR A 65 10.35 11.95 -6.01
N SER A 66 11.66 11.93 -6.21
CA SER A 66 12.42 13.05 -6.80
C SER A 66 11.89 13.49 -8.17
N SER A 67 11.18 12.60 -8.86
CA SER A 67 10.33 12.86 -10.02
C SER A 67 8.93 12.31 -9.78
N PRO A 68 7.87 12.88 -10.41
CA PRO A 68 6.50 12.39 -10.24
C PRO A 68 6.39 10.90 -10.54
N ARG A 69 5.82 10.14 -9.62
CA ARG A 69 5.66 8.68 -9.75
C ARG A 69 4.31 8.23 -9.23
N TYR A 70 3.75 7.21 -9.87
CA TYR A 70 2.59 6.53 -9.32
C TYR A 70 2.88 6.01 -7.90
N TRP A 71 1.92 6.18 -7.01
CA TRP A 71 2.01 5.78 -5.60
C TRP A 71 2.62 4.38 -5.40
N ARG A 72 2.14 3.40 -6.16
CA ARG A 72 2.65 2.03 -6.11
C ARG A 72 4.14 1.94 -6.43
N ASN A 73 4.59 2.64 -7.48
CA ASN A 73 5.99 2.59 -7.91
C ASN A 73 6.89 3.29 -6.89
N ALA A 74 6.46 4.43 -6.35
CA ALA A 74 7.16 5.12 -5.27
C ALA A 74 7.30 4.24 -4.03
N ARG A 75 6.22 3.54 -3.63
CA ARG A 75 6.25 2.58 -2.53
C ARG A 75 7.21 1.43 -2.78
N ASN A 76 7.18 0.81 -3.95
CA ASN A 76 8.06 -0.31 -4.28
C ASN A 76 9.54 0.11 -4.26
N GLU A 77 9.87 1.26 -4.81
CA GLU A 77 11.24 1.78 -4.75
C GLU A 77 11.67 2.16 -3.33
N ALA A 78 10.78 2.76 -2.54
CA ALA A 78 11.05 3.06 -1.14
C ALA A 78 11.32 1.79 -0.33
N LYS A 79 10.63 0.69 -0.61
CA LYS A 79 10.86 -0.62 0.03
C LYS A 79 12.29 -1.11 -0.11
N GLU A 80 12.92 -0.90 -1.25
CA GLU A 80 14.29 -1.33 -1.52
C GLU A 80 15.31 -0.49 -0.74
N ARG A 81 14.91 0.70 -0.30
CA ARG A 81 15.77 1.67 0.40
C ARG A 81 15.70 1.58 1.93
N VAL A 82 14.79 0.79 2.49
CA VAL A 82 14.50 0.78 3.94
C VAL A 82 14.72 -0.58 4.64
N PRO A 83 15.67 -1.45 4.24
CA PRO A 83 15.85 -2.73 4.90
C PRO A 83 16.16 -2.57 6.39
N ASP A 84 17.04 -1.63 6.76
CA ASP A 84 17.44 -1.38 8.15
C ASP A 84 16.29 -0.79 8.97
N ALA A 85 15.59 0.23 8.43
CA ALA A 85 14.44 0.83 9.10
C ALA A 85 13.30 -0.18 9.32
N ARG A 86 13.11 -1.09 8.36
CA ARG A 86 12.18 -2.22 8.52
C ARG A 86 12.59 -3.12 9.66
N HIS A 87 13.86 -3.54 9.73
CA HIS A 87 14.36 -4.39 10.80
C HIS A 87 14.26 -3.73 12.17
N ASP A 88 14.56 -2.44 12.26
CA ASP A 88 14.43 -1.67 13.50
C ASP A 88 12.97 -1.59 13.96
N LEU A 89 12.05 -1.33 13.04
CA LEU A 89 10.62 -1.33 13.34
C LEU A 89 10.13 -2.71 13.80
N GLU A 90 10.54 -3.78 13.10
CA GLU A 90 10.23 -5.16 13.47
C GLU A 90 10.75 -5.50 14.87
N ARG A 91 12.00 -5.17 15.18
CA ARG A 91 12.61 -5.42 16.50
C ARG A 91 11.84 -4.71 17.61
N ARG A 92 11.48 -3.44 17.42
CA ARG A 92 10.68 -2.69 18.41
C ARG A 92 9.31 -3.34 18.65
N LEU A 93 8.64 -3.76 17.59
CA LEU A 93 7.31 -4.39 17.70
C LEU A 93 7.38 -5.79 18.32
N VAL A 94 8.44 -6.55 18.06
CA VAL A 94 8.72 -7.83 18.73
C VAL A 94 9.02 -7.62 20.20
N ALA A 95 9.87 -6.66 20.55
CA ALA A 95 10.20 -6.33 21.94
C ALA A 95 8.96 -5.91 22.75
N ARG A 96 7.99 -5.24 22.11
CA ARG A 96 6.68 -4.91 22.71
C ARG A 96 5.72 -6.11 22.77
N GLY A 97 6.09 -7.24 22.20
CA GLY A 97 5.26 -8.45 22.13
C GLY A 97 4.07 -8.32 21.18
N LEU A 98 4.06 -7.37 20.25
CA LEU A 98 2.99 -7.19 19.25
C LEU A 98 3.17 -8.09 18.04
N LEU A 99 4.41 -8.41 17.70
CA LEU A 99 4.78 -9.34 16.64
C LEU A 99 5.59 -10.51 17.20
N ARG A 100 5.55 -11.62 16.48
CA ARG A 100 6.44 -12.78 16.71
C ARG A 100 7.74 -12.57 15.97
N GLU A 101 8.83 -13.15 16.49
CA GLU A 101 10.09 -13.18 15.77
C GLU A 101 9.93 -13.86 14.40
N PRO A 102 10.64 -13.34 13.37
CA PRO A 102 10.65 -13.97 12.06
C PRO A 102 11.32 -15.35 12.16
N THR A 103 10.57 -16.41 11.87
CA THR A 103 11.13 -17.76 11.77
C THR A 103 11.18 -18.16 10.30
N PRO A 104 12.24 -18.87 9.84
CA PRO A 104 12.42 -19.22 8.43
C PRO A 104 11.24 -19.99 7.82
N TRP A 105 10.48 -20.69 8.65
CA TRP A 105 9.40 -21.59 8.22
C TRP A 105 7.99 -20.98 8.22
N ARG A 106 7.83 -19.72 8.67
CA ARG A 106 6.51 -19.10 8.87
C ARG A 106 6.28 -17.82 8.06
N TRP A 107 6.70 -17.79 6.84
CA TRP A 107 6.46 -16.64 5.94
C TRP A 107 4.99 -16.36 5.65
N ALA A 108 4.13 -17.38 5.75
CA ALA A 108 2.73 -17.34 5.35
C ALA A 108 1.73 -17.17 6.51
N ILE A 109 2.16 -17.30 7.76
CA ILE A 109 1.24 -17.24 8.91
C ILE A 109 1.43 -15.90 9.58
N GLY A 110 0.33 -15.17 9.78
CA GLY A 110 0.32 -13.84 10.38
C GLY A 110 1.26 -13.71 11.59
N ARG A 111 2.19 -12.77 11.50
CA ARG A 111 3.22 -12.55 12.52
C ARG A 111 2.70 -11.94 13.81
N ARG A 112 1.42 -11.52 13.85
CA ARG A 112 0.82 -10.93 15.04
C ARG A 112 0.68 -11.95 16.17
N THR A 113 0.95 -11.47 17.38
CA THR A 113 0.65 -12.19 18.61
C THR A 113 -0.81 -11.98 19.01
N GLU A 114 -1.30 -12.72 19.99
CA GLU A 114 -2.60 -12.45 20.62
C GLU A 114 -2.66 -11.04 21.20
N ARG A 115 -1.56 -10.60 21.86
CA ARG A 115 -1.42 -9.25 22.37
C ARG A 115 -1.49 -8.20 21.25
N GLY A 116 -0.84 -8.45 20.11
CA GLY A 116 -0.89 -7.56 18.93
C GLY A 116 -2.29 -7.48 18.33
N ASN A 117 -3.03 -8.60 18.30
CA ASN A 117 -4.43 -8.60 17.86
C ASN A 117 -5.33 -7.83 18.83
N ALA A 118 -5.20 -8.07 20.15
CA ALA A 118 -5.98 -7.38 21.17
C ALA A 118 -5.70 -5.86 21.15
N TRP A 119 -4.42 -5.48 21.03
CA TRP A 119 -4.02 -4.07 20.93
C TRP A 119 -4.62 -3.39 19.69
N LEU A 120 -4.56 -4.03 18.52
CA LEU A 120 -5.13 -3.49 17.29
C LEU A 120 -6.65 -3.35 17.39
N SER A 121 -7.34 -4.36 17.94
CA SER A 121 -8.80 -4.32 18.12
C SER A 121 -9.21 -3.22 19.09
N ALA A 122 -8.49 -3.05 20.19
CA ALA A 122 -8.75 -1.96 21.14
C ALA A 122 -8.55 -0.58 20.50
N ALA A 123 -7.50 -0.42 19.69
CA ALA A 123 -7.25 0.81 18.95
C ALA A 123 -8.35 1.09 17.92
N GLN A 124 -8.83 0.08 17.19
CA GLN A 124 -9.92 0.22 16.23
C GLN A 124 -11.25 0.62 16.89
N LEU A 125 -11.51 0.12 18.09
CA LEU A 125 -12.68 0.50 18.87
C LEU A 125 -12.58 1.93 19.42
N ALA A 126 -11.39 2.32 19.89
CA ALA A 126 -11.14 3.67 20.43
C ALA A 126 -11.19 4.75 19.32
N TYR A 127 -10.86 4.39 18.09
CA TYR A 127 -10.76 5.30 16.93
C TYR A 127 -11.59 4.78 15.76
N PRO A 128 -12.92 4.94 15.76
CA PRO A 128 -13.78 4.51 14.67
C PRO A 128 -13.46 5.24 13.35
N ALA A 129 -13.44 4.52 12.24
CA ALA A 129 -13.05 5.07 10.94
C ALA A 129 -13.77 6.37 10.56
N ALA A 130 -15.10 6.41 10.77
CA ALA A 130 -15.92 7.57 10.43
C ALA A 130 -15.54 8.86 11.21
N GLN A 131 -14.94 8.71 12.39
CA GLN A 131 -14.56 9.86 13.22
C GLN A 131 -13.18 10.40 12.87
N ILE A 132 -12.26 9.53 12.45
CA ILE A 132 -10.86 9.92 12.25
C ILE A 132 -10.48 10.14 10.79
N ALA A 133 -11.27 9.66 9.82
CA ALA A 133 -10.90 9.75 8.40
C ALA A 133 -10.66 11.18 7.89
N ALA A 134 -11.39 12.15 8.42
CA ALA A 134 -11.27 13.55 8.04
C ALA A 134 -10.17 14.30 8.82
N SER A 135 -9.96 13.94 10.09
CA SER A 135 -9.03 14.64 10.99
C SER A 135 -7.62 14.05 10.98
N ASP A 136 -7.52 12.73 10.81
CA ASP A 136 -6.26 12.00 10.76
C ASP A 136 -6.35 10.84 9.75
N PRO A 137 -6.23 11.13 8.43
CA PRO A 137 -6.31 10.13 7.39
C PRO A 137 -5.19 9.08 7.50
N ALA A 138 -4.03 9.43 8.06
CA ALA A 138 -2.95 8.48 8.28
C ALA A 138 -3.33 7.42 9.32
N LEU A 139 -3.91 7.83 10.45
CA LEU A 139 -4.39 6.90 11.48
C LEU A 139 -5.58 6.07 10.96
N ALA A 140 -6.51 6.68 10.22
CA ALA A 140 -7.63 5.97 9.61
C ALA A 140 -7.15 4.86 8.66
N LEU A 141 -6.19 5.18 7.79
CA LEU A 141 -5.55 4.21 6.89
C LEU A 141 -4.84 3.10 7.69
N ALA A 142 -4.11 3.48 8.74
CA ALA A 142 -3.37 2.54 9.58
C ALA A 142 -4.29 1.52 10.25
N LEU A 143 -5.35 1.97 10.88
CA LEU A 143 -6.27 1.12 11.65
C LEU A 143 -7.25 0.33 10.77
N HIS A 144 -7.82 0.97 9.75
CA HIS A 144 -8.96 0.40 9.03
C HIS A 144 -8.64 0.09 7.55
N GLY A 145 -7.52 0.56 7.03
CA GLY A 145 -7.09 0.34 5.65
C GLY A 145 -7.70 1.30 4.63
N PRO A 146 -7.46 1.08 3.32
CA PRO A 146 -7.82 2.04 2.28
C PRO A 146 -9.31 2.40 2.22
N ARG A 147 -10.20 1.49 2.60
CA ARG A 147 -11.64 1.75 2.64
C ARG A 147 -12.04 2.85 3.64
N ALA A 148 -11.24 3.06 4.69
CA ALA A 148 -11.49 4.15 5.64
C ALA A 148 -11.27 5.54 5.03
N LEU A 149 -10.60 5.61 3.89
CA LEU A 149 -10.32 6.84 3.16
C LEU A 149 -11.34 7.12 2.05
N ASP A 150 -12.45 6.38 2.02
CA ASP A 150 -13.48 6.59 1.00
C ASP A 150 -13.98 8.04 1.03
N GLY A 151 -14.13 8.63 -0.16
CA GLY A 151 -14.45 10.05 -0.29
C GLY A 151 -13.29 11.03 -0.05
N THR A 152 -12.08 10.56 0.33
CA THR A 152 -10.90 11.41 0.46
C THR A 152 -10.05 11.39 -0.82
N ARG A 153 -9.15 12.39 -0.96
CA ARG A 153 -8.17 12.45 -2.05
C ARG A 153 -7.20 11.25 -2.10
N TYR A 154 -7.07 10.52 -1.01
CA TYR A 154 -6.15 9.39 -0.89
C TYR A 154 -6.72 8.05 -1.35
N HIS A 155 -8.06 7.93 -1.40
CA HIS A 155 -8.73 6.66 -1.65
C HIS A 155 -8.29 6.02 -2.96
N SER A 156 -8.38 6.75 -4.07
CA SER A 156 -8.05 6.24 -5.40
C SER A 156 -6.59 5.75 -5.49
N ALA A 157 -5.65 6.53 -4.94
CA ALA A 157 -4.22 6.21 -4.98
C ALA A 157 -3.89 4.98 -4.12
N THR A 158 -4.44 4.88 -2.91
CA THR A 158 -4.17 3.75 -1.99
C THR A 158 -4.84 2.46 -2.44
N VAL A 159 -6.03 2.52 -3.03
CA VAL A 159 -6.72 1.35 -3.60
C VAL A 159 -6.00 0.86 -4.85
N ALA A 160 -5.60 1.75 -5.76
CA ALA A 160 -4.82 1.39 -6.94
C ALA A 160 -3.47 0.77 -6.57
N ALA A 161 -2.81 1.28 -5.54
CA ALA A 161 -1.56 0.71 -5.03
C ALA A 161 -1.74 -0.71 -4.48
N LYS A 162 -2.89 -1.02 -3.89
CA LYS A 162 -3.19 -2.34 -3.32
C LYS A 162 -3.62 -3.36 -4.37
N ASN A 163 -4.49 -2.95 -5.29
CA ASN A 163 -5.12 -3.87 -6.25
C ASN A 163 -4.21 -4.22 -7.43
N GLY A 164 -3.00 -3.69 -7.45
CA GLY A 164 -1.94 -3.91 -8.40
C GLY A 164 -2.23 -4.85 -9.55
N SER A 165 -3.05 -4.41 -10.47
CA SER A 165 -3.14 -5.05 -11.78
C SER A 165 -1.76 -4.98 -12.41
N SER A 166 -1.26 -6.12 -12.84
CA SER A 166 -0.12 -6.25 -13.71
C SER A 166 -0.50 -5.69 -15.09
N ASP A 167 -0.77 -4.39 -15.18
CA ASP A 167 -0.98 -3.74 -16.44
C ASP A 167 0.33 -3.11 -16.92
N GLY A 168 1.10 -3.99 -17.60
CA GLY A 168 1.92 -3.53 -18.67
C GLY A 168 1.00 -2.95 -19.76
N GLY A 169 1.18 -1.70 -20.11
CA GLY A 169 0.73 -1.12 -21.36
C GLY A 169 -0.75 -0.77 -21.47
N GLY A 170 -1.17 0.30 -20.86
CA GLY A 170 -2.40 1.01 -21.21
C GLY A 170 -2.05 2.20 -22.08
N CYS A 171 -2.15 2.03 -23.40
CA CYS A 171 -2.13 3.11 -24.37
C CYS A 171 -3.15 4.17 -24.01
N GLY A 172 -2.74 5.43 -24.07
CA GLY A 172 -3.59 6.56 -23.87
C GLY A 172 -4.85 6.52 -24.71
N ALA A 173 -6.01 6.49 -24.07
CA ALA A 173 -7.25 6.92 -24.65
C ALA A 173 -7.47 8.36 -24.22
N ALA A 174 -7.07 9.27 -25.09
CA ALA A 174 -7.57 10.63 -25.06
C ALA A 174 -9.07 10.59 -25.24
N PHE A 175 -9.83 10.82 -24.18
CA PHE A 175 -11.24 11.12 -24.31
C PHE A 175 -11.39 12.60 -24.73
N ALA A 176 -11.37 12.79 -26.04
CA ALA A 176 -12.03 13.96 -26.61
C ALA A 176 -13.53 13.64 -26.59
N GLY A 177 -14.27 14.56 -25.99
CA GLY A 177 -15.68 14.46 -25.72
C GLY A 177 -16.56 14.55 -26.93
N ASP A 178 -17.75 14.48 -26.63
CA ASP A 178 -18.94 15.11 -27.18
C ASP A 178 -20.01 14.14 -27.63
N GLY A 179 -21.21 14.35 -27.10
CA GLY A 179 -22.46 14.23 -27.84
C GLY A 179 -23.18 12.87 -27.79
N GLY A 180 -24.22 12.80 -26.91
CA GLY A 180 -25.54 12.42 -27.39
C GLY A 180 -25.93 10.97 -27.42
N GLY A 181 -26.92 10.65 -26.55
CA GLY A 181 -28.12 9.91 -27.02
C GLY A 181 -28.13 8.40 -26.96
N GLY A 182 -28.95 7.88 -26.05
CA GLY A 182 -29.93 6.86 -26.44
C GLY A 182 -29.56 5.39 -26.28
N GLY A 183 -30.27 4.71 -25.38
CA GLY A 183 -30.92 3.44 -25.72
C GLY A 183 -30.15 2.14 -25.49
N GLY A 184 -30.50 1.43 -24.42
CA GLY A 184 -31.15 0.15 -24.49
C GLY A 184 -30.33 -1.12 -24.78
N HIS A 185 -30.64 -2.14 -23.93
CA HIS A 185 -30.51 -3.60 -24.16
C HIS A 185 -29.08 -4.17 -24.09
N GLY A 186 -28.74 -5.14 -23.33
CA GLY A 186 -29.43 -6.33 -22.94
C GLY A 186 -28.45 -7.47 -22.96
N CYS A 187 -28.36 -8.24 -21.89
CA CYS A 187 -28.14 -9.67 -21.77
C CYS A 187 -27.17 -10.42 -22.71
N GLY A 188 -26.43 -11.36 -22.11
CA GLY A 188 -25.91 -12.57 -22.70
C GLY A 188 -24.47 -12.78 -22.32
N GLY A 189 -24.09 -13.63 -21.41
CA GLY A 189 -24.18 -15.04 -21.34
C GLY A 189 -23.34 -15.71 -22.41
N GLY A 190 -22.16 -16.28 -22.05
CA GLY A 190 -21.39 -17.06 -22.99
C GLY A 190 -20.19 -17.70 -22.32
N HIS A 191 -20.36 -18.93 -21.90
CA HIS A 191 -19.34 -19.92 -21.62
C HIS A 191 -18.53 -20.24 -22.84
N GLY A 192 -17.22 -20.64 -22.67
CA GLY A 192 -16.36 -21.31 -23.61
C GLY A 192 -14.92 -21.00 -23.24
N GLY A 193 -14.09 -21.82 -22.71
CA GLY A 193 -13.88 -23.23 -22.85
C GLY A 193 -12.99 -23.51 -24.03
N CYS A 194 -11.82 -24.18 -23.81
CA CYS A 194 -10.84 -24.77 -24.71
C CYS A 194 -9.54 -23.98 -24.74
N GLY A 195 -8.36 -24.53 -24.38
CA GLY A 195 -7.85 -25.87 -24.63
C GLY A 195 -6.94 -25.83 -25.86
N GLY A 196 -5.69 -26.24 -25.70
CA GLY A 196 -4.74 -26.42 -26.77
C GLY A 196 -3.49 -25.59 -26.55
N GLY A 197 -2.32 -26.08 -26.22
CA GLY A 197 -1.70 -27.33 -26.71
C GLY A 197 -0.92 -26.99 -27.94
N GLY A 198 0.40 -26.82 -27.84
CA GLY A 198 1.24 -26.67 -29.03
C GLY A 198 2.67 -26.40 -28.66
N GLY A 199 3.42 -27.45 -28.35
CA GLY A 199 4.86 -27.45 -28.34
C GLY A 199 5.41 -27.49 -29.77
N CYS A 200 6.49 -26.82 -29.98
CA CYS A 200 7.48 -27.04 -31.06
C CYS A 200 8.79 -26.54 -30.47
N GLY A 201 9.78 -27.23 -30.19
CA GLY A 201 10.45 -28.39 -30.77
C GLY A 201 11.20 -27.97 -32.02
N GLY A 202 12.45 -27.47 -31.88
CA GLY A 202 13.26 -27.16 -33.02
C GLY A 202 14.71 -26.88 -32.59
N GLY A 203 15.48 -27.94 -32.44
CA GLY A 203 16.93 -27.88 -32.38
C GLY A 203 17.52 -27.84 -33.79
N CYS A 204 18.62 -27.16 -33.93
CA CYS A 204 19.65 -27.29 -34.97
C CYS A 204 20.92 -26.79 -34.29
N GLY A 205 22.00 -27.45 -34.15
CA GLY A 205 22.66 -28.54 -34.85
C GLY A 205 23.60 -27.98 -35.93
N GLY A 206 24.89 -27.99 -35.68
CA GLY A 206 25.93 -27.74 -36.63
C GLY A 206 27.02 -26.86 -36.00
N GLY A 207 28.28 -27.21 -35.82
CA GLY A 207 29.14 -28.16 -36.49
C GLY A 207 30.14 -27.43 -37.35
N GLY A 208 31.38 -27.56 -37.06
CA GLY A 208 32.36 -27.42 -38.05
C GLY A 208 33.54 -26.49 -37.78
N ALA A 209 34.66 -27.13 -37.62
CA ALA A 209 36.02 -26.83 -37.97
C ALA A 209 36.80 -25.92 -37.00
#